data_0591a58cf76f67c22f834ad589358580
#
_entry.id   0591a58cf76f67c22f834ad589358580
#
_cell.length_a   1.000
_cell.length_b   1.000
_cell.length_c   1.000
_cell.angle_alpha   90.00
_cell.angle_beta   90.00
_cell.angle_gamma   90.00
#
_symmetry.space_group_name_H-M   'P 1'
#
loop_
_entity.id
_entity.type
_entity.pdbx_description
1 polymer ?
#
loop_
_entity_poly.entity_id
_entity_poly.type
_entity_poly.pdbx_seq_one_letter_code
_entity_poly.pdbx_strand_id
1 'polypeptide(L)'
;MSKFLIPIIFLANILYGQTATSNGLEFNAFHRNTETRTYTEYYDDKQINIKMIRTVKGRMNHGPYKDFYESGQIRTDANYYNGEFHGPYTFYHENGKVYVQVEYKKGNLSGDVAFYDENGKLIETIKYKNGKPIK
;
A
#
# COMPACT_ATOMS: atom_id res chain seq x y z
N MET A 1 14.68 27.85 25.79
CA MET A 1 14.26 28.27 24.42
C MET A 1 14.12 27.03 23.58
N SER A 2 12.90 26.53 23.46
CA SER A 2 12.58 25.31 22.69
C SER A 2 12.42 25.67 21.24
N LYS A 3 13.31 25.18 20.38
CA LYS A 3 13.17 25.31 18.94
C LYS A 3 12.22 24.19 18.47
N PHE A 4 10.99 24.55 18.18
CA PHE A 4 10.06 23.68 17.47
C PHE A 4 10.62 23.43 16.04
N LEU A 5 11.10 22.24 15.78
CA LEU A 5 11.29 21.75 14.43
C LEU A 5 9.90 21.43 13.87
N ILE A 6 9.40 22.28 13.01
CA ILE A 6 8.23 22.00 12.18
C ILE A 6 8.67 20.96 11.15
N PRO A 7 8.02 19.79 11.07
CA PRO A 7 8.41 18.79 10.06
C PRO A 7 8.18 19.37 8.65
N ILE A 8 9.17 19.23 7.81
CA ILE A 8 9.25 19.73 6.42
C ILE A 8 8.09 19.25 5.52
N ILE A 9 7.27 18.34 5.99
CA ILE A 9 6.13 17.75 5.26
C ILE A 9 4.97 18.74 5.04
N PHE A 10 4.93 19.87 5.77
CA PHE A 10 3.84 20.85 5.63
C PHE A 10 4.09 21.93 4.57
N LEU A 11 5.30 22.02 4.01
CA LEU A 11 5.65 23.07 3.05
C LEU A 11 5.37 22.73 1.58
N ALA A 12 5.06 21.48 1.25
CA ALA A 12 4.76 21.08 -0.12
C ALA A 12 3.33 21.44 -0.58
N ASN A 13 2.45 21.86 0.33
CA ASN A 13 1.06 22.20 -0.01
C ASN A 13 0.79 23.68 -0.27
N ILE A 14 1.81 24.55 -0.20
CA ILE A 14 1.61 26.01 -0.33
C ILE A 14 2.00 26.54 -1.71
N LEU A 15 2.57 25.71 -2.60
CA LEU A 15 3.14 26.20 -3.88
C LEU A 15 2.28 25.94 -5.12
N TYR A 16 1.06 25.48 -5.00
CA TYR A 16 0.15 25.42 -6.14
C TYR A 16 -1.13 26.23 -5.90
N GLY A 17 -1.00 27.53 -6.24
CA GLY A 17 -2.04 28.31 -6.89
C GLY A 17 -3.38 28.39 -6.18
N GLN A 18 -3.45 29.06 -5.02
CA GLN A 18 -4.69 29.75 -4.66
C GLN A 18 -4.53 31.22 -4.98
N THR A 19 -4.92 31.63 -6.17
CA THR A 19 -5.27 33.02 -6.42
C THR A 19 -6.64 33.25 -5.79
N ALA A 20 -6.67 33.81 -4.58
CA ALA A 20 -7.88 34.35 -4.00
C ALA A 20 -8.26 35.61 -4.76
N THR A 21 -9.11 35.52 -5.71
CA THR A 21 -9.86 36.69 -6.22
C THR A 21 -11.22 36.70 -5.53
N SER A 22 -11.43 37.75 -4.75
CA SER A 22 -12.67 38.10 -4.12
C SER A 22 -13.68 38.52 -5.19
N ASN A 23 -14.41 37.62 -5.80
CA ASN A 23 -15.73 37.80 -6.42
C ASN A 23 -16.01 36.57 -7.30
N GLY A 24 -16.86 35.73 -6.83
CA GLY A 24 -17.37 34.62 -7.62
C GLY A 24 -16.99 33.28 -7.02
N LEU A 25 -17.99 32.61 -6.48
CA LEU A 25 -17.98 31.21 -6.17
C LEU A 25 -17.79 30.43 -7.47
N GLU A 26 -16.55 30.35 -7.96
CA GLU A 26 -16.20 29.28 -8.89
C GLU A 26 -16.03 28.02 -8.08
N PHE A 27 -17.09 27.25 -8.02
CA PHE A 27 -17.02 25.83 -7.68
C PHE A 27 -16.18 25.13 -8.74
N ASN A 28 -14.88 25.20 -8.65
CA ASN A 28 -13.97 24.24 -9.28
C ASN A 28 -14.02 22.91 -8.51
N ALA A 29 -15.25 22.47 -8.25
CA ALA A 29 -15.54 21.17 -7.76
C ALA A 29 -15.48 20.21 -8.93
N PHE A 30 -14.35 19.70 -9.27
CA PHE A 30 -14.10 18.46 -10.03
C PHE A 30 -12.68 18.43 -10.59
N HIS A 31 -11.72 18.94 -9.87
CA HIS A 31 -10.42 18.31 -10.01
C HIS A 31 -10.58 16.92 -9.40
N ARG A 32 -10.95 15.94 -10.23
CA ARG A 32 -10.76 14.54 -9.88
C ARG A 32 -9.30 14.46 -9.46
N ASN A 33 -9.07 14.25 -8.18
CA ASN A 33 -7.72 14.07 -7.66
C ASN A 33 -7.17 12.78 -8.30
N THR A 34 -6.60 12.91 -9.48
CA THR A 34 -6.00 11.80 -10.24
C THR A 34 -4.57 11.55 -9.83
N GLU A 35 -4.06 12.39 -8.94
CA GLU A 35 -2.71 12.26 -8.43
C GLU A 35 -2.59 11.04 -7.51
N THR A 36 -1.47 10.39 -7.66
CA THR A 36 -1.07 9.26 -6.82
C THR A 36 -0.31 9.80 -5.61
N ARG A 37 -0.69 9.35 -4.41
CA ARG A 37 -0.05 9.74 -3.15
C ARG A 37 0.34 8.52 -2.36
N THR A 38 1.50 8.59 -1.69
CA THR A 38 1.97 7.54 -0.78
C THR A 38 1.71 7.95 0.65
N TYR A 39 1.16 7.03 1.44
CA TYR A 39 0.92 7.18 2.85
C TYR A 39 1.76 6.17 3.62
N THR A 40 2.35 6.63 4.72
CA THR A 40 3.08 5.79 5.66
C THR A 40 2.37 5.82 7.01
N GLU A 41 2.11 4.67 7.59
CA GLU A 41 1.64 4.50 8.96
C GLU A 41 2.75 3.89 9.81
N TYR A 42 2.76 4.23 11.10
CA TYR A 42 3.78 3.78 12.04
C TYR A 42 3.13 3.03 13.20
N TYR A 43 3.89 2.15 13.83
CA TYR A 43 3.48 1.47 15.07
C TYR A 43 3.54 2.40 16.28
N ASP A 44 4.38 3.42 16.22
CA ASP A 44 4.68 4.31 17.33
C ASP A 44 4.48 5.79 16.96
N ASP A 45 4.19 6.62 17.97
CA ASP A 45 3.97 8.06 17.82
C ASP A 45 5.23 8.82 17.40
N LYS A 46 6.42 8.24 17.59
CA LYS A 46 7.71 8.84 17.21
C LYS A 46 8.00 8.68 15.72
N GLN A 47 7.16 7.93 14.99
CA GLN A 47 7.29 7.66 13.56
C GLN A 47 8.64 6.98 13.19
N ILE A 48 9.08 6.04 14.02
CA ILE A 48 10.32 5.29 13.81
C ILE A 48 10.02 3.94 13.17
N ASN A 49 9.03 3.20 13.71
CA ASN A 49 8.73 1.85 13.27
C ASN A 49 7.56 1.87 12.27
N ILE A 50 7.89 1.70 11.01
CA ILE A 50 6.89 1.68 9.93
C ILE A 50 6.00 0.46 10.08
N LYS A 51 4.69 0.68 10.07
CA LYS A 51 3.65 -0.35 10.07
C LYS A 51 3.19 -0.68 8.66
N MET A 52 3.00 0.35 7.83
CA MET A 52 2.46 0.18 6.48
C MET A 52 2.85 1.35 5.58
N ILE A 53 3.11 1.03 4.32
CA ILE A 53 3.25 1.99 3.22
C ILE A 53 2.22 1.61 2.15
N ARG A 54 1.39 2.54 1.76
CA ARG A 54 0.40 2.34 0.71
C ARG A 54 0.33 3.51 -0.25
N THR A 55 0.02 3.22 -1.48
CA THR A 55 -0.19 4.21 -2.52
C THR A 55 -1.69 4.29 -2.84
N VAL A 56 -2.20 5.52 -2.97
CA VAL A 56 -3.60 5.77 -3.31
C VAL A 56 -3.72 6.70 -4.51
N LYS A 57 -4.78 6.53 -5.28
CA LYS A 57 -5.21 7.42 -6.33
C LYS A 57 -6.64 7.84 -6.04
N GLY A 58 -6.84 9.15 -5.81
CA GLY A 58 -8.10 9.63 -5.28
C GLY A 58 -8.37 9.09 -3.86
N ARG A 59 -9.38 8.26 -3.70
CA ARG A 59 -9.77 7.64 -2.41
C ARG A 59 -9.50 6.13 -2.34
N MET A 60 -8.94 5.54 -3.41
CA MET A 60 -8.74 4.10 -3.53
C MET A 60 -7.26 3.75 -3.48
N ASN A 61 -6.93 2.61 -2.87
CA ASN A 61 -5.61 2.04 -2.99
C ASN A 61 -5.30 1.77 -4.47
N HIS A 62 -4.11 2.20 -4.93
CA HIS A 62 -3.70 2.07 -6.32
C HIS A 62 -2.17 2.12 -6.41
N GLY A 63 -1.56 1.03 -6.78
CA GLY A 63 -0.11 0.87 -6.82
C GLY A 63 0.44 0.08 -5.64
N PRO A 64 1.73 0.24 -5.31
CA PRO A 64 2.43 -0.55 -4.31
C PRO A 64 1.81 -0.44 -2.92
N TYR A 65 1.81 -1.58 -2.23
CA TYR A 65 1.44 -1.74 -0.84
C TYR A 65 2.46 -2.62 -0.13
N LYS A 66 2.93 -2.17 1.01
CA LYS A 66 3.77 -2.97 1.90
C LYS A 66 3.31 -2.78 3.33
N ASP A 67 3.26 -3.85 4.10
CA ASP A 67 3.20 -3.77 5.54
C ASP A 67 4.32 -4.57 6.19
N PHE A 68 4.54 -4.30 7.46
CA PHE A 68 5.71 -4.77 8.18
C PHE A 68 5.30 -5.38 9.51
N TYR A 69 6.10 -6.29 10.01
CA TYR A 69 6.07 -6.73 11.39
C TYR A 69 6.63 -5.63 12.31
N GLU A 70 6.34 -5.68 13.60
CA GLU A 70 6.94 -4.75 14.58
C GLU A 70 8.47 -4.84 14.62
N SER A 71 9.03 -6.00 14.27
CA SER A 71 10.47 -6.22 14.09
C SER A 71 11.09 -5.43 12.92
N GLY A 72 10.25 -4.79 12.08
CA GLY A 72 10.68 -4.06 10.89
C GLY A 72 10.84 -4.93 9.63
N GLN A 73 10.68 -6.24 9.73
CA GLN A 73 10.68 -7.14 8.57
C GLN A 73 9.41 -6.94 7.75
N ILE A 74 9.54 -7.03 6.42
CA ILE A 74 8.37 -7.01 5.52
C ILE A 74 7.47 -8.20 5.85
N ARG A 75 6.18 -7.93 6.05
CA ARG A 75 5.14 -8.91 6.23
C ARG A 75 4.40 -9.19 4.93
N THR A 76 4.00 -8.12 4.22
CA THR A 76 3.28 -8.22 2.96
C THR A 76 3.91 -7.31 1.92
N ASP A 77 4.07 -7.81 0.70
CA ASP A 77 4.38 -7.02 -0.51
C ASP A 77 3.31 -7.31 -1.56
N ALA A 78 2.59 -6.29 -1.98
CA ALA A 78 1.44 -6.43 -2.85
C ALA A 78 1.24 -5.20 -3.73
N ASN A 79 0.31 -5.32 -4.67
CA ASN A 79 -0.14 -4.22 -5.49
C ASN A 79 -1.66 -4.12 -5.50
N TYR A 80 -2.14 -2.88 -5.57
CA TYR A 80 -3.55 -2.55 -5.74
C TYR A 80 -3.81 -1.89 -7.09
N TYR A 81 -4.94 -2.19 -7.67
CA TYR A 81 -5.50 -1.49 -8.81
C TYR A 81 -6.97 -1.16 -8.53
N ASN A 82 -7.28 0.15 -8.46
CA ASN A 82 -8.63 0.64 -8.17
C ASN A 82 -9.28 0.02 -6.93
N GLY A 83 -8.53 -0.11 -5.84
CA GLY A 83 -9.02 -0.61 -4.56
C GLY A 83 -8.95 -2.14 -4.38
N GLU A 84 -8.63 -2.88 -5.43
CA GLU A 84 -8.54 -4.35 -5.41
C GLU A 84 -7.09 -4.82 -5.56
N PHE A 85 -6.73 -5.94 -4.94
CA PHE A 85 -5.44 -6.58 -5.19
C PHE A 85 -5.31 -6.94 -6.66
N HIS A 86 -4.16 -6.64 -7.24
CA HIS A 86 -3.86 -6.90 -8.64
C HIS A 86 -2.37 -7.14 -8.85
N GLY A 87 -2.03 -8.25 -9.47
CA GLY A 87 -0.65 -8.66 -9.68
C GLY A 87 -0.09 -9.50 -8.53
N PRO A 88 1.24 -9.56 -8.39
CA PRO A 88 1.90 -10.35 -7.37
C PRO A 88 1.51 -9.94 -5.96
N TYR A 89 1.32 -10.91 -5.10
CA TYR A 89 1.13 -10.77 -3.68
C TYR A 89 2.03 -11.77 -2.96
N THR A 90 2.90 -11.28 -2.09
CA THR A 90 3.79 -12.12 -1.29
C THR A 90 3.59 -11.81 0.18
N PHE A 91 3.37 -12.85 0.97
CA PHE A 91 3.34 -12.79 2.42
C PHE A 91 4.57 -13.51 2.97
N TYR A 92 5.23 -12.91 3.95
CA TYR A 92 6.48 -13.40 4.50
C TYR A 92 6.31 -13.87 5.93
N HIS A 93 7.11 -14.86 6.33
CA HIS A 93 7.38 -15.18 7.73
C HIS A 93 8.16 -14.02 8.38
N GLU A 94 8.12 -13.91 9.69
CA GLU A 94 8.86 -12.89 10.44
C GLU A 94 10.38 -12.98 10.27
N ASN A 95 10.89 -14.18 9.93
CA ASN A 95 12.31 -14.39 9.57
C ASN A 95 12.69 -13.87 8.16
N GLY A 96 11.75 -13.23 7.44
CA GLY A 96 11.95 -12.65 6.12
C GLY A 96 11.83 -13.63 4.95
N LYS A 97 11.62 -14.92 5.21
CA LYS A 97 11.40 -15.90 4.14
C LYS A 97 9.94 -15.88 3.69
N VAL A 98 9.71 -16.20 2.44
CA VAL A 98 8.37 -16.27 1.87
C VAL A 98 7.54 -17.33 2.60
N TYR A 99 6.32 -16.98 3.00
CA TYR A 99 5.31 -17.91 3.49
C TYR A 99 4.30 -18.27 2.40
N VAL A 100 3.77 -17.26 1.69
CA VAL A 100 2.81 -17.46 0.59
C VAL A 100 3.15 -16.58 -0.59
N GLN A 101 3.11 -17.15 -1.78
CA GLN A 101 3.11 -16.40 -3.04
C GLN A 101 1.85 -16.69 -3.84
N VAL A 102 1.25 -15.64 -4.36
CA VAL A 102 0.02 -15.73 -5.14
C VAL A 102 -0.07 -14.56 -6.13
N GLU A 103 -0.84 -14.79 -7.19
CA GLU A 103 -1.22 -13.76 -8.15
C GLU A 103 -2.69 -13.38 -7.95
N TYR A 104 -2.96 -12.09 -7.92
CA TYR A 104 -4.33 -11.56 -7.92
C TYR A 104 -4.69 -10.93 -9.26
N LYS A 105 -5.90 -11.17 -9.71
CA LYS A 105 -6.46 -10.53 -10.89
C LYS A 105 -7.83 -9.95 -10.55
N LYS A 106 -7.91 -8.62 -10.47
CA LYS A 106 -9.14 -7.90 -10.07
C LYS A 106 -9.76 -8.47 -8.79
N GLY A 107 -8.97 -8.49 -7.71
CA GLY A 107 -9.38 -8.98 -6.39
C GLY A 107 -9.51 -10.49 -6.25
N ASN A 108 -9.39 -11.26 -7.31
CA ASN A 108 -9.52 -12.72 -7.26
C ASN A 108 -8.18 -13.42 -7.37
N LEU A 109 -8.01 -14.50 -6.61
CA LEU A 109 -6.88 -15.42 -6.73
C LEU A 109 -6.85 -16.03 -8.15
N SER A 110 -5.68 -16.01 -8.79
CA SER A 110 -5.47 -16.49 -10.13
C SER A 110 -4.12 -17.19 -10.25
N GLY A 111 -4.09 -18.39 -10.82
CA GLY A 111 -2.86 -19.16 -10.94
C GLY A 111 -2.53 -19.97 -9.70
N ASP A 112 -1.25 -20.22 -9.49
CA ASP A 112 -0.76 -21.08 -8.42
C ASP A 112 -0.57 -20.28 -7.13
N VAL A 113 -1.12 -20.79 -6.02
CA VAL A 113 -0.83 -20.30 -4.66
C VAL A 113 0.19 -21.27 -4.06
N ALA A 114 1.40 -20.79 -3.83
CA ALA A 114 2.50 -21.58 -3.27
C ALA A 114 2.70 -21.23 -1.79
N PHE A 115 2.80 -22.27 -0.95
CA PHE A 115 3.04 -22.17 0.49
C PHE A 115 4.42 -22.72 0.83
N TYR A 116 5.15 -22.01 1.69
CA TYR A 116 6.50 -22.36 2.10
C TYR A 116 6.62 -22.40 3.63
N ASP A 117 7.46 -23.27 4.15
CA ASP A 117 7.81 -23.30 5.57
C ASP A 117 8.81 -22.19 5.94
N GLU A 118 9.11 -22.07 7.25
CA GLU A 118 10.06 -21.08 7.78
C GLU A 118 11.52 -21.29 7.27
N ASN A 119 11.83 -22.46 6.69
CA ASN A 119 13.11 -22.74 6.05
C ASN A 119 13.13 -22.34 4.57
N GLY A 120 11.96 -21.94 4.00
CA GLY A 120 11.78 -21.61 2.60
C GLY A 120 11.54 -22.83 1.71
N LYS A 121 11.22 -23.99 2.29
CA LYS A 121 10.86 -25.20 1.54
C LYS A 121 9.41 -25.13 1.13
N LEU A 122 9.12 -25.42 -0.15
CA LEU A 122 7.75 -25.52 -0.66
C LEU A 122 6.99 -26.65 0.07
N ILE A 123 5.86 -26.30 0.66
CA ILE A 123 4.96 -27.23 1.35
C ILE A 123 3.86 -27.71 0.40
N GLU A 124 3.20 -26.76 -0.30
CA GLU A 124 2.02 -27.03 -1.09
C GLU A 124 1.86 -26.00 -2.21
N THR A 125 1.20 -26.42 -3.29
CA THR A 125 0.73 -25.53 -4.33
C THR A 125 -0.72 -25.85 -4.68
N ILE A 126 -1.58 -24.85 -4.63
CA ILE A 126 -3.00 -24.97 -4.97
C ILE A 126 -3.28 -24.06 -6.16
N LYS A 127 -3.88 -24.61 -7.22
CA LYS A 127 -4.27 -23.83 -8.39
C LYS A 127 -5.62 -23.14 -8.18
N TYR A 128 -5.68 -21.86 -8.55
CA TYR A 128 -6.89 -21.05 -8.49
C TYR A 128 -7.25 -20.49 -9.87
N LYS A 129 -8.55 -20.41 -10.12
CA LYS A 129 -9.12 -19.72 -11.27
C LYS A 129 -10.34 -18.94 -10.82
N ASN A 130 -10.33 -17.62 -11.06
CA ASN A 130 -11.42 -16.73 -10.65
C ASN A 130 -11.79 -16.86 -9.15
N GLY A 131 -10.80 -16.91 -8.29
CA GLY A 131 -10.97 -17.01 -6.83
C GLY A 131 -11.38 -18.40 -6.32
N LYS A 132 -11.49 -19.42 -7.17
CA LYS A 132 -11.86 -20.78 -6.79
C LYS A 132 -10.72 -21.76 -7.02
N PRO A 133 -10.44 -22.68 -6.08
CA PRO A 133 -9.47 -23.73 -6.30
C PRO A 133 -9.95 -24.65 -7.42
N ILE A 134 -9.01 -25.06 -8.27
CA ILE A 134 -9.27 -26.07 -9.32
C ILE A 134 -8.48 -27.34 -8.99
N LYS A 135 -9.15 -28.47 -9.13
CA LYS A 135 -8.54 -29.79 -8.97
C LYS A 135 -7.73 -30.17 -10.20
#